data_8349126077069990efef4b6691e50639
#
_entry.id   8349126077069990efef4b6691e50639
#
_cell.length_a   1.000
_cell.length_b   1.000
_cell.length_c   1.000
_cell.angle_alpha   90.00
_cell.angle_beta   90.00
_cell.angle_gamma   90.00
#
_symmetry.space_group_name_H-M   'P 1'
#
loop_
_entity.id
_entity.type
_entity.pdbx_description
1 polymer ?
#
loop_
_entity_poly.entity_id
_entity_poly.type
_entity_poly.pdbx_seq_one_letter_code
_entity_poly.pdbx_strand_id
1 'polypeptide(L)'
;MLRVNIASPRTSPPLALLTAQFPIYFQPGSLPFLVYNLFMSELVPLEPVDYLVIGHLTEDLTPSGPRLGGTAAFSALTALSLGLRVGVVSALGEGTSLKALDGVLVVKIPSPHSTTFENIYGEDGRSQILHHQAVPISIENVPDIWRAASIVHLGPVARELDADWSVAVAKYFPASLIGITPQGWMRTWGDDGHVVPDKWESADVFLPQAGAVVLSREDVLGDDEWIESMAHQTRILVVTEGSAGSVLYWNGDRRRFVAPEVEVVDTTGAGDIFAAAFFVRLQATRDPWVAARFATQLAARSVTRPGLDGIPTQAEIQECLMEVF
;
A
#
# COMPACT_ATOMS: atom_id res chain seq x y z
N MET A 1 22.91 62.44 -27.27
CA MET A 1 23.89 61.79 -26.36
C MET A 1 23.36 61.96 -24.93
N LEU A 2 22.69 60.96 -24.41
CA LEU A 2 22.22 60.90 -23.02
C LEU A 2 22.95 59.74 -22.33
N ARG A 3 23.71 60.05 -21.29
CA ARG A 3 24.36 59.07 -20.41
C ARG A 3 23.36 58.65 -19.35
N VAL A 4 23.16 57.33 -19.22
CA VAL A 4 22.39 56.71 -18.13
C VAL A 4 23.38 56.26 -17.08
N ASN A 5 23.23 56.77 -15.84
CA ASN A 5 23.97 56.33 -14.66
C ASN A 5 23.27 55.10 -14.06
N ILE A 6 24.04 54.01 -13.87
CA ILE A 6 23.60 52.82 -13.16
C ILE A 6 23.97 52.97 -11.69
N ALA A 7 22.98 52.97 -10.80
CA ALA A 7 23.15 52.96 -9.36
C ALA A 7 23.39 51.54 -8.84
N SER A 8 24.39 51.40 -7.97
CA SER A 8 24.78 50.17 -7.29
C SER A 8 23.75 49.69 -6.25
N PRO A 9 23.66 48.39 -5.96
CA PRO A 9 22.66 47.84 -5.02
C PRO A 9 23.06 48.15 -3.56
N ARG A 10 22.06 48.53 -2.78
CA ARG A 10 22.15 48.72 -1.33
C ARG A 10 22.16 47.37 -0.63
N THR A 11 23.16 47.16 0.22
CA THR A 11 23.28 46.08 1.18
C THR A 11 22.25 46.23 2.31
N SER A 12 21.45 45.21 2.55
CA SER A 12 20.54 45.11 3.69
C SER A 12 21.32 44.71 4.96
N PRO A 13 20.96 45.21 6.15
CA PRO A 13 21.61 44.83 7.40
C PRO A 13 21.13 43.42 7.89
N PRO A 14 21.93 42.76 8.75
CA PRO A 14 21.60 41.42 9.22
C PRO A 14 20.46 41.43 10.26
N LEU A 15 19.55 40.48 10.15
CA LEU A 15 18.50 40.22 11.14
C LEU A 15 19.15 39.80 12.47
N ALA A 16 18.89 40.57 13.52
CA ALA A 16 19.23 40.20 14.89
C ALA A 16 18.23 39.13 15.39
N LEU A 17 18.76 38.00 15.86
CA LEU A 17 17.99 36.98 16.59
C LEU A 17 17.57 37.58 17.96
N LEU A 18 16.27 37.80 18.12
CA LEU A 18 15.66 38.01 19.44
C LEU A 18 15.31 36.64 20.05
N THR A 19 16.13 36.16 20.97
CA THR A 19 15.79 35.06 21.86
C THR A 19 14.90 35.60 22.99
N ALA A 20 13.59 35.41 22.85
CA ALA A 20 12.66 35.63 23.97
C ALA A 20 12.53 34.32 24.76
N GLN A 21 13.13 34.28 25.96
CA GLN A 21 12.88 33.27 26.96
C GLN A 21 11.55 33.57 27.66
N PHE A 22 10.52 32.76 27.40
CA PHE A 22 9.30 32.71 28.22
C PHE A 22 9.32 31.44 29.10
N PRO A 23 9.06 31.54 30.41
CA PRO A 23 8.90 30.38 31.24
C PRO A 23 7.52 29.73 30.98
N ILE A 24 7.52 28.52 30.43
CA ILE A 24 6.29 27.74 30.24
C ILE A 24 6.04 26.94 31.52
N TYR A 25 4.99 27.29 32.26
CA TYR A 25 4.45 26.46 33.36
C TYR A 25 3.59 25.35 32.78
N PHE A 26 3.99 24.10 32.94
CA PHE A 26 3.20 22.94 32.56
C PHE A 26 2.24 22.54 33.69
N GLN A 27 0.94 22.43 33.40
CA GLN A 27 -0.01 21.67 34.21
C GLN A 27 -0.06 20.21 33.71
N PRO A 28 -0.01 19.20 34.58
CA PRO A 28 -0.11 17.80 34.13
C PRO A 28 -1.56 17.46 33.80
N GLY A 29 -1.85 17.12 32.56
CA GLY A 29 -3.15 16.57 32.17
C GLY A 29 -3.67 16.82 30.76
N SER A 30 -3.02 17.65 29.94
CA SER A 30 -3.46 17.84 28.55
C SER A 30 -2.29 18.29 27.69
N LEU A 31 -1.65 17.36 27.01
CA LEU A 31 -0.75 17.66 25.90
C LEU A 31 -1.59 17.69 24.62
N PRO A 32 -1.85 18.84 24.01
CA PRO A 32 -2.47 18.86 22.70
C PRO A 32 -1.47 18.33 21.67
N PHE A 33 -1.95 17.61 20.71
CA PHE A 33 -1.29 17.03 19.52
C PHE A 33 -0.34 17.99 18.75
N LEU A 34 -0.36 19.26 19.08
CA LEU A 34 0.42 20.33 18.43
C LEU A 34 1.91 20.34 18.84
N VAL A 35 2.31 19.67 19.92
CA VAL A 35 3.70 19.75 20.43
C VAL A 35 4.62 18.72 19.76
N TYR A 36 4.06 17.66 19.16
CA TYR A 36 4.86 16.63 18.47
C TYR A 36 5.50 17.11 17.16
N ASN A 37 4.98 18.17 16.56
CA ASN A 37 5.48 18.72 15.29
C ASN A 37 6.61 19.76 15.45
N LEU A 38 7.06 20.09 16.66
CA LEU A 38 8.05 21.17 16.86
C LEU A 38 9.52 20.71 16.81
N PHE A 39 9.77 19.40 16.61
CA PHE A 39 11.13 18.85 16.55
C PHE A 39 11.51 18.23 15.19
N MET A 40 10.70 18.44 14.13
CA MET A 40 11.05 18.00 12.78
C MET A 40 11.65 19.16 12.01
N SER A 41 12.94 19.06 11.72
CA SER A 41 13.64 19.85 10.71
C SER A 41 12.89 19.76 9.39
N GLU A 42 12.57 20.93 8.82
CA GLU A 42 11.95 21.15 7.51
C GLU A 42 10.55 20.54 7.35
N LEU A 43 9.52 21.34 7.62
CA LEU A 43 8.14 21.08 7.21
C LEU A 43 8.08 21.14 5.68
N VAL A 44 8.35 20.02 5.02
CA VAL A 44 7.95 19.86 3.63
C VAL A 44 6.42 19.74 3.64
N PRO A 45 5.68 20.66 3.01
CA PRO A 45 4.23 20.56 2.95
C PRO A 45 3.87 19.22 2.31
N LEU A 46 3.00 18.43 2.96
CA LEU A 46 2.48 17.21 2.34
C LEU A 46 1.72 17.60 1.07
N GLU A 47 2.14 17.04 -0.06
CA GLU A 47 1.44 17.20 -1.32
C GLU A 47 0.25 16.25 -1.44
N PRO A 48 -0.80 16.61 -2.21
CA PRO A 48 -1.89 15.68 -2.53
C PRO A 48 -1.35 14.45 -3.26
N VAL A 49 -1.96 13.29 -2.99
CA VAL A 49 -1.62 12.04 -3.65
C VAL A 49 -2.77 11.54 -4.53
N ASP A 50 -2.44 10.75 -5.55
CA ASP A 50 -3.42 10.14 -6.44
C ASP A 50 -3.77 8.72 -5.98
N TYR A 51 -2.77 8.02 -5.38
CA TYR A 51 -2.88 6.68 -4.85
C TYR A 51 -2.42 6.65 -3.39
N LEU A 52 -3.32 6.26 -2.49
CA LEU A 52 -3.06 6.15 -1.06
C LEU A 52 -3.09 4.67 -0.65
N VAL A 53 -1.99 4.17 -0.10
CA VAL A 53 -1.94 2.84 0.52
C VAL A 53 -1.99 2.98 2.04
N ILE A 54 -2.83 2.18 2.68
CA ILE A 54 -2.96 2.10 4.13
C ILE A 54 -2.74 0.66 4.55
N GLY A 55 -1.66 0.43 5.29
CA GLY A 55 -1.22 -0.90 5.74
C GLY A 55 0.23 -0.87 6.19
N HIS A 56 0.67 -1.94 6.86
CA HIS A 56 2.04 -2.00 7.33
C HIS A 56 3.04 -2.21 6.17
N LEU A 57 4.07 -1.37 6.15
CA LEU A 57 5.35 -1.71 5.55
C LEU A 57 6.00 -2.77 6.45
N THR A 58 6.49 -3.85 5.88
CA THR A 58 7.08 -4.95 6.65
C THR A 58 8.60 -5.00 6.54
N GLU A 59 9.24 -5.63 7.51
CA GLU A 59 10.61 -6.11 7.42
C GLU A 59 10.57 -7.62 7.23
N ASP A 60 10.97 -8.09 6.05
CA ASP A 60 11.05 -9.51 5.76
C ASP A 60 12.46 -10.00 6.06
N LEU A 61 12.58 -10.89 7.03
CA LEU A 61 13.88 -11.46 7.41
C LEU A 61 14.38 -12.39 6.31
N THR A 62 15.60 -12.13 5.84
CA THR A 62 16.29 -12.96 4.86
C THR A 62 17.70 -13.31 5.36
N PRO A 63 18.36 -14.34 4.82
CA PRO A 63 19.74 -14.65 5.17
C PRO A 63 20.73 -13.49 4.93
N SER A 64 20.39 -12.55 4.05
CA SER A 64 21.20 -11.36 3.74
C SER A 64 20.82 -10.13 4.57
N GLY A 65 19.91 -10.27 5.52
CA GLY A 65 19.39 -9.19 6.38
C GLY A 65 17.94 -8.83 6.07
N PRO A 66 17.34 -7.93 6.88
CA PRO A 66 15.97 -7.47 6.68
C PRO A 66 15.80 -6.76 5.35
N ARG A 67 14.70 -7.04 4.64
CA ARG A 67 14.28 -6.35 3.42
C ARG A 67 12.91 -5.72 3.62
N LEU A 68 12.72 -4.54 3.04
CA LEU A 68 11.42 -3.88 3.04
C LEU A 68 10.45 -4.68 2.17
N GLY A 69 9.24 -4.91 2.69
CA GLY A 69 8.19 -5.69 2.05
C GLY A 69 6.80 -5.24 2.44
N GLY A 70 5.86 -6.15 2.33
CA GLY A 70 4.43 -5.96 2.60
C GLY A 70 3.68 -5.33 1.44
N THR A 71 2.37 -5.49 1.46
CA THR A 71 1.46 -4.93 0.44
C THR A 71 1.71 -3.45 0.20
N ALA A 72 1.98 -2.68 1.27
CA ALA A 72 2.20 -1.24 1.17
C ALA A 72 3.43 -0.89 0.33
N ALA A 73 4.54 -1.65 0.44
CA ALA A 73 5.75 -1.38 -0.33
C ALA A 73 5.58 -1.71 -1.82
N PHE A 74 5.14 -2.92 -2.13
CA PHE A 74 4.97 -3.38 -3.50
C PHE A 74 3.91 -2.56 -4.25
N SER A 75 2.77 -2.31 -3.60
CA SER A 75 1.69 -1.54 -4.23
C SER A 75 2.06 -0.07 -4.44
N ALA A 76 2.75 0.55 -3.47
CA ALA A 76 3.19 1.94 -3.59
C ALA A 76 4.18 2.11 -4.76
N LEU A 77 5.21 1.27 -4.83
CA LEU A 77 6.20 1.33 -5.90
C LEU A 77 5.60 1.01 -7.27
N THR A 78 4.65 0.08 -7.34
CA THR A 78 3.92 -0.22 -8.58
C THR A 78 3.09 0.98 -9.02
N ALA A 79 2.33 1.62 -8.12
CA ALA A 79 1.56 2.81 -8.47
C ALA A 79 2.46 3.99 -8.88
N LEU A 80 3.63 4.14 -8.24
CA LEU A 80 4.65 5.13 -8.60
C LEU A 80 5.20 4.86 -10.01
N SER A 81 5.52 3.60 -10.33
CA SER A 81 6.01 3.22 -11.67
C SER A 81 4.96 3.45 -12.76
N LEU A 82 3.67 3.39 -12.40
CA LEU A 82 2.54 3.73 -13.27
C LEU A 82 2.29 5.24 -13.38
N GLY A 83 3.14 6.08 -12.77
CA GLY A 83 3.14 7.54 -12.92
C GLY A 83 2.23 8.29 -11.96
N LEU A 84 1.76 7.68 -10.88
CA LEU A 84 0.92 8.32 -9.88
C LEU A 84 1.75 8.93 -8.75
N ARG A 85 1.24 9.99 -8.12
CA ARG A 85 1.74 10.50 -6.84
C ARG A 85 1.23 9.58 -5.74
N VAL A 86 2.13 9.02 -4.96
CA VAL A 86 1.79 7.95 -4.02
C VAL A 86 2.04 8.37 -2.58
N GLY A 87 1.07 8.08 -1.72
CA GLY A 87 1.16 8.19 -0.28
C GLY A 87 1.01 6.82 0.40
N VAL A 88 1.76 6.61 1.46
CA VAL A 88 1.65 5.43 2.33
C VAL A 88 1.43 5.90 3.77
N VAL A 89 0.46 5.30 4.45
CA VAL A 89 0.28 5.43 5.90
C VAL A 89 0.62 4.10 6.53
N SER A 90 1.67 4.07 7.36
CA SER A 90 2.17 2.83 7.95
C SER A 90 2.78 3.05 9.34
N ALA A 91 2.66 2.06 10.21
CA ALA A 91 3.33 2.04 11.51
C ALA A 91 4.69 1.34 11.39
N LEU A 92 5.75 1.99 11.91
CA LEU A 92 7.14 1.55 11.73
C LEU A 92 7.98 1.78 12.99
N GLY A 93 8.91 0.88 13.24
CA GLY A 93 10.01 1.07 14.19
C GLY A 93 11.01 2.13 13.71
N GLU A 94 11.85 2.62 14.63
CA GLU A 94 12.82 3.69 14.32
C GLU A 94 13.88 3.29 13.28
N GLY A 95 14.31 2.02 13.27
CA GLY A 95 15.42 1.52 12.47
C GLY A 95 15.07 1.15 11.02
N THR A 96 13.80 1.12 10.65
CA THR A 96 13.35 0.66 9.33
C THR A 96 13.79 1.60 8.21
N SER A 97 14.52 1.08 7.26
CA SER A 97 15.01 1.84 6.11
C SER A 97 13.94 2.03 5.04
N LEU A 98 13.63 3.28 4.71
CA LEU A 98 12.69 3.64 3.65
C LEU A 98 13.38 3.98 2.31
N LYS A 99 14.68 3.71 2.17
CA LYS A 99 15.43 4.05 0.95
C LYS A 99 14.86 3.46 -0.34
N ALA A 100 14.21 2.30 -0.25
CA ALA A 100 13.58 1.67 -1.41
C ALA A 100 12.31 2.40 -1.87
N LEU A 101 11.73 3.28 -1.05
CA LEU A 101 10.52 4.06 -1.35
C LEU A 101 10.82 5.49 -1.84
N ASP A 102 11.95 5.68 -2.51
CA ASP A 102 12.25 6.99 -3.09
C ASP A 102 11.13 7.43 -4.04
N GLY A 103 10.68 8.69 -3.89
CA GLY A 103 9.53 9.24 -4.61
C GLY A 103 8.15 8.92 -4.03
N VAL A 104 8.05 8.10 -2.97
CA VAL A 104 6.79 7.83 -2.24
C VAL A 104 6.72 8.69 -0.98
N LEU A 105 5.59 9.35 -0.75
CA LEU A 105 5.33 10.10 0.49
C LEU A 105 4.89 9.14 1.60
N VAL A 106 5.61 9.09 2.73
CA VAL A 106 5.30 8.17 3.82
C VAL A 106 4.93 8.93 5.09
N VAL A 107 3.72 8.67 5.60
CA VAL A 107 3.31 9.05 6.96
C VAL A 107 3.66 7.89 7.87
N LYS A 108 4.68 8.11 8.70
CA LYS A 108 5.17 7.13 9.65
C LYS A 108 4.48 7.29 11.00
N ILE A 109 3.78 6.24 11.43
CA ILE A 109 3.24 6.12 12.79
C ILE A 109 4.34 5.47 13.66
N PRO A 110 4.81 6.13 14.72
CA PRO A 110 5.83 5.54 15.59
C PRO A 110 5.35 4.23 16.23
N SER A 111 6.15 3.18 16.13
CA SER A 111 5.91 1.87 16.75
C SER A 111 7.19 1.35 17.39
N PRO A 112 7.11 0.56 18.48
CA PRO A 112 8.28 -0.07 19.08
C PRO A 112 9.05 -0.95 18.10
N HIS A 113 8.33 -1.65 17.21
CA HIS A 113 8.86 -2.51 16.17
C HIS A 113 8.09 -2.30 14.89
N SER A 114 8.72 -2.57 13.74
CA SER A 114 8.02 -2.77 12.48
C SER A 114 7.40 -4.16 12.46
N THR A 115 6.33 -4.33 11.68
CA THR A 115 5.81 -5.67 11.41
C THR A 115 6.89 -6.48 10.68
N THR A 116 7.31 -7.59 11.30
CA THR A 116 8.47 -8.37 10.85
C THR A 116 8.06 -9.80 10.58
N PHE A 117 8.24 -10.24 9.35
CA PHE A 117 7.98 -11.60 8.92
C PHE A 117 9.26 -12.35 8.56
N GLU A 118 9.23 -13.66 8.75
CA GLU A 118 10.21 -14.60 8.22
C GLU A 118 9.49 -15.62 7.34
N ASN A 119 9.95 -15.78 6.10
CA ASN A 119 9.44 -16.77 5.18
C ASN A 119 10.40 -17.97 5.20
N ILE A 120 9.87 -19.13 5.59
CA ILE A 120 10.61 -20.39 5.65
C ILE A 120 10.15 -21.26 4.49
N TYR A 121 11.08 -21.70 3.65
CA TYR A 121 10.82 -22.57 2.52
C TYR A 121 11.29 -23.98 2.87
N GLY A 122 10.35 -24.91 3.02
CA GLY A 122 10.58 -26.33 3.31
C GLY A 122 10.09 -27.24 2.20
N GLU A 123 10.23 -28.56 2.41
CA GLU A 123 9.73 -29.59 1.47
C GLU A 123 8.19 -29.56 1.34
N ASP A 124 7.50 -29.15 2.40
CA ASP A 124 6.03 -29.04 2.46
C ASP A 124 5.49 -27.68 1.94
N GLY A 125 6.35 -26.84 1.37
CA GLY A 125 6.00 -25.52 0.87
C GLY A 125 6.52 -24.35 1.70
N ARG A 126 5.88 -23.17 1.54
CA ARG A 126 6.24 -21.95 2.26
C ARG A 126 5.43 -21.86 3.55
N SER A 127 6.10 -21.68 4.69
CA SER A 127 5.51 -21.24 5.96
C SER A 127 5.99 -19.82 6.30
N GLN A 128 5.24 -19.13 7.15
CA GLN A 128 5.56 -17.75 7.54
C GLN A 128 5.45 -17.59 9.07
N ILE A 129 6.41 -16.88 9.66
CA ILE A 129 6.42 -16.53 11.08
C ILE A 129 6.32 -15.01 11.20
N LEU A 130 5.42 -14.53 12.02
CA LEU A 130 5.33 -13.14 12.46
C LEU A 130 6.15 -12.98 13.76
N HIS A 131 7.30 -12.32 13.68
CA HIS A 131 8.15 -12.05 14.84
C HIS A 131 7.70 -10.84 15.65
N HIS A 132 7.29 -9.78 14.94
CA HIS A 132 6.81 -8.54 15.54
C HIS A 132 5.65 -7.98 14.74
N GLN A 133 4.71 -7.37 15.45
CA GLN A 133 3.60 -6.62 14.87
C GLN A 133 3.71 -5.16 15.29
N ALA A 134 3.63 -4.25 14.35
CA ALA A 134 3.56 -2.82 14.61
C ALA A 134 2.19 -2.42 15.21
N VAL A 135 2.09 -1.21 15.74
CA VAL A 135 0.82 -0.71 16.29
C VAL A 135 -0.25 -0.58 15.20
N PRO A 136 -1.55 -0.75 15.55
CA PRO A 136 -2.64 -0.55 14.59
C PRO A 136 -2.63 0.84 13.97
N ILE A 137 -3.21 0.94 12.76
CA ILE A 137 -3.39 2.19 12.03
C ILE A 137 -4.83 2.64 12.19
N SER A 138 -5.04 3.89 12.61
CA SER A 138 -6.37 4.49 12.68
C SER A 138 -6.58 5.53 11.57
N ILE A 139 -7.85 5.89 11.31
CA ILE A 139 -8.20 6.87 10.27
C ILE A 139 -7.63 8.27 10.55
N GLU A 140 -7.42 8.61 11.82
CA GLU A 140 -6.84 9.87 12.26
C GLU A 140 -5.37 10.03 11.83
N ASN A 141 -4.71 8.92 11.50
CA ASN A 141 -3.34 8.94 10.98
C ASN A 141 -3.28 9.38 9.51
N VAL A 142 -4.42 9.41 8.81
CA VAL A 142 -4.47 9.83 7.41
C VAL A 142 -4.55 11.36 7.31
N PRO A 143 -3.57 12.02 6.67
CA PRO A 143 -3.62 13.48 6.46
C PRO A 143 -4.88 13.89 5.69
N ASP A 144 -5.52 14.98 6.11
CA ASP A 144 -6.73 15.48 5.46
C ASP A 144 -6.56 15.72 3.97
N ILE A 145 -5.38 16.21 3.55
CA ILE A 145 -5.07 16.48 2.14
C ILE A 145 -5.04 15.20 1.28
N TRP A 146 -4.80 14.03 1.89
CA TRP A 146 -4.79 12.73 1.20
C TRP A 146 -6.17 12.09 1.08
N ARG A 147 -7.19 12.63 1.75
CA ARG A 147 -8.58 12.14 1.66
C ARG A 147 -9.21 12.36 0.29
N ALA A 148 -8.57 13.18 -0.56
CA ALA A 148 -8.97 13.39 -1.95
C ALA A 148 -8.26 12.46 -2.95
N ALA A 149 -7.52 11.45 -2.48
CA ALA A 149 -6.88 10.45 -3.34
C ALA A 149 -7.89 9.76 -4.26
N SER A 150 -7.54 9.60 -5.53
CA SER A 150 -8.43 8.94 -6.52
C SER A 150 -8.60 7.45 -6.24
N ILE A 151 -7.57 6.83 -5.66
CA ILE A 151 -7.54 5.41 -5.27
C ILE A 151 -7.08 5.34 -3.81
N VAL A 152 -7.84 4.62 -3.00
CA VAL A 152 -7.46 4.25 -1.63
C VAL A 152 -7.35 2.74 -1.56
N HIS A 153 -6.16 2.24 -1.28
CA HIS A 153 -5.87 0.82 -1.16
C HIS A 153 -5.74 0.43 0.32
N LEU A 154 -6.70 -0.31 0.84
CA LEU A 154 -6.61 -0.96 2.14
C LEU A 154 -5.87 -2.28 1.97
N GLY A 155 -4.63 -2.32 2.42
CA GLY A 155 -3.72 -3.46 2.27
C GLY A 155 -3.16 -3.97 3.59
N PRO A 156 -4.02 -4.46 4.53
CA PRO A 156 -3.53 -5.02 5.76
C PRO A 156 -2.71 -6.30 5.51
N VAL A 157 -1.69 -6.51 6.33
CA VAL A 157 -0.83 -7.70 6.29
C VAL A 157 -0.79 -8.45 7.61
N ALA A 158 -1.16 -7.78 8.73
CA ALA A 158 -1.11 -8.30 10.08
C ALA A 158 -2.26 -7.76 10.96
N ARG A 159 -3.48 -7.69 10.43
CA ARG A 159 -4.71 -7.23 11.14
C ARG A 159 -4.61 -5.81 11.71
N GLU A 160 -3.79 -4.95 11.12
CA GLU A 160 -3.53 -3.59 11.58
C GLU A 160 -4.66 -2.59 11.29
N LEU A 161 -5.62 -2.97 10.48
CA LEU A 161 -6.84 -2.20 10.18
C LEU A 161 -8.03 -2.93 10.81
N ASP A 162 -8.70 -2.30 11.77
CA ASP A 162 -9.88 -2.86 12.44
C ASP A 162 -11.18 -2.70 11.63
N ALA A 163 -12.29 -3.19 12.18
CA ALA A 163 -13.60 -3.12 11.50
C ALA A 163 -14.13 -1.68 11.34
N ASP A 164 -13.68 -0.73 12.16
CA ASP A 164 -14.12 0.67 12.09
C ASP A 164 -13.68 1.34 10.78
N TRP A 165 -12.66 0.80 10.12
CA TRP A 165 -12.25 1.23 8.77
C TRP A 165 -13.36 1.09 7.74
N SER A 166 -14.27 0.12 7.88
CA SER A 166 -15.42 -0.03 6.98
C SER A 166 -16.32 1.21 6.97
N VAL A 167 -16.55 1.79 8.16
CA VAL A 167 -17.32 3.03 8.32
C VAL A 167 -16.48 4.25 7.87
N ALA A 168 -15.19 4.24 8.22
CA ALA A 168 -14.28 5.33 7.89
C ALA A 168 -14.14 5.52 6.38
N VAL A 169 -14.04 4.44 5.62
CA VAL A 169 -13.92 4.48 4.15
C VAL A 169 -15.05 5.25 3.50
N ALA A 170 -16.31 4.92 3.83
CA ALA A 170 -17.47 5.59 3.26
C ALA A 170 -17.53 7.08 3.64
N LYS A 171 -17.11 7.41 4.85
CA LYS A 171 -17.17 8.78 5.39
C LYS A 171 -16.07 9.68 4.84
N TYR A 172 -14.85 9.19 4.78
CA TYR A 172 -13.66 10.01 4.51
C TYR A 172 -13.17 9.95 3.07
N PHE A 173 -13.60 8.94 2.29
CA PHE A 173 -13.16 8.75 0.90
C PHE A 173 -14.35 8.55 -0.08
N PRO A 174 -15.39 9.40 -0.03
CA PRO A 174 -16.64 9.17 -0.77
C PRO A 174 -16.48 9.21 -2.29
N ALA A 175 -15.39 9.76 -2.82
CA ALA A 175 -15.13 9.88 -4.26
C ALA A 175 -14.02 8.95 -4.75
N SER A 176 -13.38 8.20 -3.86
CA SER A 176 -12.24 7.34 -4.18
C SER A 176 -12.69 5.97 -4.68
N LEU A 177 -11.90 5.36 -5.55
CA LEU A 177 -11.95 3.92 -5.77
C LEU A 177 -11.34 3.23 -4.55
N ILE A 178 -12.14 2.47 -3.81
CA ILE A 178 -11.66 1.68 -2.68
C ILE A 178 -11.22 0.32 -3.19
N GLY A 179 -9.91 0.10 -3.22
CA GLY A 179 -9.29 -1.19 -3.48
C GLY A 179 -8.98 -1.91 -2.17
N ILE A 180 -9.18 -3.20 -2.11
CA ILE A 180 -8.88 -4.02 -0.92
C ILE A 180 -8.05 -5.24 -1.31
N THR A 181 -6.96 -5.48 -0.58
CA THR A 181 -6.27 -6.76 -0.52
C THR A 181 -6.39 -7.30 0.90
N PRO A 182 -7.29 -8.28 1.15
CA PRO A 182 -7.70 -8.64 2.50
C PRO A 182 -6.75 -9.58 3.24
N GLN A 183 -5.58 -9.88 2.69
CA GLN A 183 -4.65 -10.91 3.18
C GLN A 183 -4.39 -10.84 4.69
N GLY A 184 -4.18 -9.64 5.25
CA GLY A 184 -3.92 -9.48 6.68
C GLY A 184 -5.14 -9.79 7.57
N TRP A 185 -6.36 -9.67 7.05
CA TRP A 185 -7.59 -10.05 7.77
C TRP A 185 -7.90 -11.55 7.65
N MET A 186 -7.25 -12.23 6.68
CA MET A 186 -7.44 -13.66 6.40
C MET A 186 -6.33 -14.53 7.01
N ARG A 187 -5.66 -14.03 8.05
CA ARG A 187 -4.57 -14.68 8.74
C ARG A 187 -4.73 -14.57 10.25
N THR A 188 -4.23 -15.59 10.95
CA THR A 188 -4.06 -15.56 12.40
C THR A 188 -2.72 -16.20 12.77
N TRP A 189 -2.30 -16.03 14.00
CA TRP A 189 -1.05 -16.60 14.52
C TRP A 189 -1.18 -16.85 16.02
N GLY A 190 -0.48 -17.87 16.52
CA GLY A 190 -0.35 -18.17 17.94
C GLY A 190 0.84 -17.47 18.58
N ASP A 191 1.14 -17.86 19.84
CA ASP A 191 2.29 -17.34 20.61
C ASP A 191 3.65 -17.66 19.96
N ASP A 192 3.71 -18.68 19.13
CA ASP A 192 4.89 -19.08 18.34
C ASP A 192 5.07 -18.26 17.06
N GLY A 193 4.13 -17.38 16.75
CA GLY A 193 4.12 -16.52 15.57
C GLY A 193 3.82 -17.22 14.25
N HIS A 194 3.55 -18.53 14.23
CA HIS A 194 3.19 -19.22 12.99
C HIS A 194 1.91 -18.65 12.40
N VAL A 195 2.02 -18.14 11.17
CA VAL A 195 0.89 -17.57 10.44
C VAL A 195 0.10 -18.69 9.77
N VAL A 196 -1.19 -18.73 10.06
CA VAL A 196 -2.12 -19.68 9.44
C VAL A 196 -3.30 -18.93 8.82
N PRO A 197 -3.92 -19.49 7.76
CA PRO A 197 -5.14 -18.92 7.19
C PRO A 197 -6.27 -18.87 8.21
N ASP A 198 -7.09 -17.83 8.11
CA ASP A 198 -8.26 -17.64 8.96
C ASP A 198 -9.40 -17.00 8.15
N LYS A 199 -10.61 -17.05 8.68
CA LYS A 199 -11.76 -16.40 8.05
C LYS A 199 -11.69 -14.89 8.23
N TRP A 200 -12.06 -14.16 7.17
CA TRP A 200 -12.25 -12.73 7.25
C TRP A 200 -13.59 -12.40 7.94
N GLU A 201 -13.54 -12.24 9.27
CA GLU A 201 -14.74 -12.04 10.10
C GLU A 201 -15.56 -10.80 9.73
N SER A 202 -14.88 -9.72 9.30
CA SER A 202 -15.51 -8.45 8.93
C SER A 202 -15.79 -8.30 7.43
N ALA A 203 -15.76 -9.38 6.65
CA ALA A 203 -15.95 -9.34 5.20
C ALA A 203 -17.29 -8.69 4.80
N ASP A 204 -18.37 -8.99 5.53
CA ASP A 204 -19.72 -8.51 5.28
C ASP A 204 -19.88 -6.98 5.39
N VAL A 205 -19.04 -6.30 6.18
CA VAL A 205 -19.06 -4.83 6.30
C VAL A 205 -18.10 -4.14 5.32
N PHE A 206 -17.04 -4.81 4.86
CA PHE A 206 -16.09 -4.25 3.90
C PHE A 206 -16.47 -4.48 2.43
N LEU A 207 -16.93 -5.69 2.09
CA LEU A 207 -17.23 -6.09 0.71
C LEU A 207 -18.22 -5.16 -0.01
N PRO A 208 -19.34 -4.73 0.63
CA PRO A 208 -20.29 -3.82 -0.02
C PRO A 208 -19.73 -2.43 -0.32
N GLN A 209 -18.69 -2.01 0.40
CA GLN A 209 -18.08 -0.69 0.26
C GLN A 209 -16.87 -0.70 -0.69
N ALA A 210 -16.33 -1.88 -0.98
CA ALA A 210 -15.21 -2.03 -1.88
C ALA A 210 -15.60 -1.72 -3.33
N GLY A 211 -14.84 -0.87 -3.99
CA GLY A 211 -14.90 -0.71 -5.43
C GLY A 211 -14.35 -1.94 -6.16
N ALA A 212 -13.33 -2.56 -5.57
CA ALA A 212 -12.78 -3.83 -6.02
C ALA A 212 -12.01 -4.53 -4.89
N VAL A 213 -12.07 -5.87 -4.87
CA VAL A 213 -11.29 -6.72 -3.97
C VAL A 213 -10.39 -7.64 -4.80
N VAL A 214 -9.13 -7.75 -4.41
CA VAL A 214 -8.14 -8.65 -5.01
C VAL A 214 -7.59 -9.55 -3.90
N LEU A 215 -7.71 -10.86 -4.06
CA LEU A 215 -7.18 -11.86 -3.14
C LEU A 215 -6.55 -13.03 -3.91
N SER A 216 -5.74 -13.83 -3.22
CA SER A 216 -5.21 -15.07 -3.76
C SER A 216 -6.15 -16.23 -3.46
N ARG A 217 -6.21 -17.21 -4.37
CA ARG A 217 -6.89 -18.49 -4.12
C ARG A 217 -6.31 -19.23 -2.90
N GLU A 218 -5.03 -18.98 -2.60
CA GLU A 218 -4.36 -19.51 -1.41
C GLU A 218 -4.91 -18.89 -0.11
N ASP A 219 -5.28 -17.61 -0.11
CA ASP A 219 -5.82 -16.92 1.07
C ASP A 219 -7.16 -17.54 1.52
N VAL A 220 -7.92 -18.14 0.60
CA VAL A 220 -9.20 -18.81 0.85
C VAL A 220 -9.08 -20.33 0.85
N LEU A 221 -7.88 -20.91 0.88
CA LEU A 221 -7.64 -22.35 0.83
C LEU A 221 -8.36 -23.06 -0.34
N GLY A 222 -8.62 -22.34 -1.43
CA GLY A 222 -9.33 -22.84 -2.60
C GLY A 222 -10.83 -23.04 -2.41
N ASP A 223 -11.45 -22.48 -1.38
CA ASP A 223 -12.88 -22.57 -1.08
C ASP A 223 -13.70 -21.79 -2.12
N ASP A 224 -14.23 -22.50 -3.12
CA ASP A 224 -15.03 -21.92 -4.19
C ASP A 224 -16.37 -21.35 -3.69
N GLU A 225 -16.99 -21.95 -2.66
CA GLU A 225 -18.27 -21.46 -2.10
C GLU A 225 -18.06 -20.09 -1.43
N TRP A 226 -16.94 -19.93 -0.72
CA TRP A 226 -16.61 -18.66 -0.08
C TRP A 226 -16.25 -17.59 -1.12
N ILE A 227 -15.49 -17.95 -2.19
CA ILE A 227 -15.20 -17.06 -3.31
C ILE A 227 -16.51 -16.55 -3.96
N GLU A 228 -17.45 -17.46 -4.26
CA GLU A 228 -18.72 -17.07 -4.86
C GLU A 228 -19.57 -16.20 -3.91
N SER A 229 -19.57 -16.52 -2.62
CA SER A 229 -20.24 -15.69 -1.61
C SER A 229 -19.68 -14.26 -1.59
N MET A 230 -18.36 -14.10 -1.61
CA MET A 230 -17.72 -12.77 -1.69
C MET A 230 -18.04 -12.06 -3.01
N ALA A 231 -18.06 -12.79 -4.12
CA ALA A 231 -18.38 -12.23 -5.43
C ALA A 231 -19.82 -11.68 -5.52
N HIS A 232 -20.74 -12.22 -4.74
CA HIS A 232 -22.11 -11.70 -4.65
C HIS A 232 -22.23 -10.46 -3.74
N GLN A 233 -21.28 -10.25 -2.85
CA GLN A 233 -21.30 -9.16 -1.87
C GLN A 233 -20.48 -7.93 -2.32
N THR A 234 -19.54 -8.10 -3.25
CA THR A 234 -18.71 -7.01 -3.74
C THR A 234 -18.99 -6.66 -5.19
N ARG A 235 -18.68 -5.43 -5.58
CA ARG A 235 -18.88 -4.95 -6.95
C ARG A 235 -17.96 -5.66 -7.96
N ILE A 236 -16.70 -5.84 -7.60
CA ILE A 236 -15.68 -6.50 -8.42
C ILE A 236 -14.82 -7.35 -7.50
N LEU A 237 -14.73 -8.65 -7.79
CA LEU A 237 -13.82 -9.56 -7.11
C LEU A 237 -12.81 -10.11 -8.13
N VAL A 238 -11.53 -10.08 -7.77
CA VAL A 238 -10.48 -10.76 -8.53
C VAL A 238 -9.78 -11.76 -7.64
N VAL A 239 -9.71 -12.99 -8.12
CA VAL A 239 -8.97 -14.09 -7.46
C VAL A 239 -7.75 -14.40 -8.31
N THR A 240 -6.55 -14.19 -7.76
CA THR A 240 -5.29 -14.58 -8.40
C THR A 240 -5.00 -16.05 -8.14
N GLU A 241 -4.46 -16.76 -9.15
CA GLU A 241 -4.20 -18.20 -9.11
C GLU A 241 -2.75 -18.53 -9.52
N GLY A 242 -1.79 -17.68 -9.15
CA GLY A 242 -0.38 -17.83 -9.48
C GLY A 242 -0.14 -17.94 -10.99
N SER A 243 0.56 -18.99 -11.41
CA SER A 243 0.86 -19.24 -12.84
C SER A 243 -0.38 -19.50 -13.70
N ALA A 244 -1.53 -19.85 -13.12
CA ALA A 244 -2.78 -19.97 -13.87
C ALA A 244 -3.42 -18.62 -14.19
N GLY A 245 -2.90 -17.52 -13.64
CA GLY A 245 -3.34 -16.14 -13.87
C GLY A 245 -4.38 -15.65 -12.89
N SER A 246 -5.53 -15.16 -13.34
CA SER A 246 -6.57 -14.60 -12.47
C SER A 246 -7.98 -14.92 -12.99
N VAL A 247 -8.94 -14.90 -12.07
CA VAL A 247 -10.38 -14.99 -12.36
C VAL A 247 -11.05 -13.72 -11.82
N LEU A 248 -11.79 -13.03 -12.67
CA LEU A 248 -12.54 -11.84 -12.29
C LEU A 248 -14.04 -12.10 -12.33
N TYR A 249 -14.75 -11.65 -11.30
CA TYR A 249 -16.20 -11.68 -11.15
C TYR A 249 -16.72 -10.25 -11.18
N TRP A 250 -17.64 -9.95 -12.11
CA TRP A 250 -18.27 -8.64 -12.27
C TRP A 250 -19.63 -8.75 -12.93
N ASN A 251 -20.65 -8.12 -12.33
CA ASN A 251 -22.02 -8.08 -12.86
C ASN A 251 -22.62 -9.46 -13.18
N GLY A 252 -22.30 -10.49 -12.40
CA GLY A 252 -22.72 -11.87 -12.63
C GLY A 252 -21.92 -12.63 -13.69
N ASP A 253 -21.02 -11.96 -14.41
CA ASP A 253 -20.08 -12.59 -15.32
C ASP A 253 -18.80 -13.01 -14.60
N ARG A 254 -18.18 -14.10 -15.09
CA ARG A 254 -16.89 -14.62 -14.62
C ARG A 254 -15.96 -14.84 -15.80
N ARG A 255 -14.74 -14.29 -15.76
CA ARG A 255 -13.74 -14.49 -16.81
C ARG A 255 -12.36 -14.81 -16.24
N ARG A 256 -11.66 -15.71 -16.91
CA ARG A 256 -10.27 -16.07 -16.62
C ARG A 256 -9.32 -15.30 -17.51
N PHE A 257 -8.21 -14.84 -16.94
CA PHE A 257 -7.07 -14.22 -17.63
C PHE A 257 -5.85 -15.09 -17.37
N VAL A 258 -5.36 -15.74 -18.41
CA VAL A 258 -4.18 -16.62 -18.31
C VAL A 258 -2.92 -15.80 -18.21
N ALA A 259 -2.04 -16.14 -17.27
CA ALA A 259 -0.73 -15.52 -17.17
C ALA A 259 0.18 -15.99 -18.31
N PRO A 260 1.03 -15.12 -18.88
CA PRO A 260 2.07 -15.57 -19.79
C PRO A 260 3.08 -16.47 -19.06
N GLU A 261 3.63 -17.44 -19.81
CA GLU A 261 4.71 -18.30 -19.29
C GLU A 261 6.00 -17.48 -19.15
N VAL A 262 6.60 -17.51 -17.98
CA VAL A 262 7.84 -16.82 -17.65
C VAL A 262 8.73 -17.71 -16.77
N GLU A 263 10.03 -17.43 -16.77
CA GLU A 263 10.95 -18.04 -15.81
C GLU A 263 10.76 -17.40 -14.44
N VAL A 264 10.32 -18.19 -13.46
CA VAL A 264 10.03 -17.71 -12.10
C VAL A 264 11.31 -17.68 -11.26
N VAL A 265 11.65 -16.49 -10.75
CA VAL A 265 12.76 -16.28 -9.82
C VAL A 265 12.23 -16.07 -8.40
N ASP A 266 11.22 -15.20 -8.21
CA ASP A 266 10.65 -14.88 -6.91
C ASP A 266 9.18 -14.44 -7.08
N THR A 267 8.26 -15.08 -6.36
CA THR A 267 6.82 -14.75 -6.42
C THR A 267 6.40 -13.71 -5.39
N THR A 268 7.33 -13.24 -4.55
CA THR A 268 7.04 -12.28 -3.48
C THR A 268 6.52 -10.97 -4.06
N GLY A 269 5.37 -10.51 -3.56
CA GLY A 269 4.76 -9.26 -3.97
C GLY A 269 4.01 -9.28 -5.31
N ALA A 270 3.99 -10.42 -6.04
CA ALA A 270 3.28 -10.51 -7.32
C ALA A 270 1.78 -10.19 -7.19
N GLY A 271 1.13 -10.64 -6.11
CA GLY A 271 -0.27 -10.32 -5.80
C GLY A 271 -0.49 -8.84 -5.52
N ASP A 272 0.46 -8.19 -4.84
CA ASP A 272 0.38 -6.76 -4.52
C ASP A 272 0.62 -5.89 -5.77
N ILE A 273 1.56 -6.30 -6.63
CA ILE A 273 1.80 -5.69 -7.94
C ILE A 273 0.57 -5.83 -8.82
N PHE A 274 -0.04 -7.04 -8.84
CA PHE A 274 -1.29 -7.26 -9.54
C PHE A 274 -2.38 -6.30 -9.05
N ALA A 275 -2.61 -6.24 -7.73
CA ALA A 275 -3.66 -5.42 -7.13
C ALA A 275 -3.47 -3.94 -7.45
N ALA A 276 -2.26 -3.40 -7.28
CA ALA A 276 -1.97 -2.00 -7.60
C ALA A 276 -2.18 -1.70 -9.09
N ALA A 277 -1.66 -2.54 -9.98
CA ALA A 277 -1.84 -2.40 -11.43
C ALA A 277 -3.32 -2.48 -11.83
N PHE A 278 -4.07 -3.39 -11.20
CA PHE A 278 -5.51 -3.55 -11.40
C PHE A 278 -6.27 -2.29 -10.99
N PHE A 279 -6.07 -1.79 -9.77
CA PHE A 279 -6.77 -0.61 -9.27
C PHE A 279 -6.45 0.64 -10.09
N VAL A 280 -5.18 0.84 -10.46
CA VAL A 280 -4.77 1.97 -11.30
C VAL A 280 -5.44 1.90 -12.67
N ARG A 281 -5.41 0.72 -13.31
CA ARG A 281 -5.99 0.53 -14.64
C ARG A 281 -7.51 0.61 -14.61
N LEU A 282 -8.16 0.05 -13.57
CA LEU A 282 -9.59 0.16 -13.34
C LEU A 282 -10.04 1.61 -13.18
N GLN A 283 -9.32 2.40 -12.40
CA GLN A 283 -9.62 3.83 -12.21
C GLN A 283 -9.52 4.61 -13.52
N ALA A 284 -8.52 4.29 -14.34
CA ALA A 284 -8.29 4.98 -15.61
C ALA A 284 -9.30 4.59 -16.72
N THR A 285 -9.66 3.31 -16.82
CA THR A 285 -10.46 2.79 -17.94
C THR A 285 -11.94 2.59 -17.59
N ARG A 286 -12.26 2.41 -16.31
CA ARG A 286 -13.58 1.99 -15.82
C ARG A 286 -14.03 0.63 -16.38
N ASP A 287 -13.10 -0.14 -16.94
CA ASP A 287 -13.33 -1.47 -17.49
C ASP A 287 -12.54 -2.51 -16.70
N PRO A 288 -13.21 -3.36 -15.88
CA PRO A 288 -12.55 -4.37 -15.08
C PRO A 288 -11.85 -5.45 -15.92
N TRP A 289 -12.36 -5.76 -17.12
CA TRP A 289 -11.76 -6.77 -17.98
C TRP A 289 -10.41 -6.33 -18.55
N VAL A 290 -10.35 -5.07 -18.98
CA VAL A 290 -9.10 -4.42 -19.43
C VAL A 290 -8.11 -4.34 -18.27
N ALA A 291 -8.58 -3.98 -17.08
CA ALA A 291 -7.75 -3.88 -15.89
C ALA A 291 -7.15 -5.23 -15.48
N ALA A 292 -7.96 -6.31 -15.48
CA ALA A 292 -7.49 -7.64 -15.10
C ALA A 292 -6.47 -8.20 -16.10
N ARG A 293 -6.70 -8.02 -17.42
CA ARG A 293 -5.73 -8.43 -18.43
C ARG A 293 -4.38 -7.74 -18.22
N PHE A 294 -4.39 -6.43 -18.09
CA PHE A 294 -3.18 -5.63 -17.85
C PHE A 294 -2.45 -6.06 -16.57
N ALA A 295 -3.17 -6.21 -15.46
CA ALA A 295 -2.59 -6.61 -14.18
C ALA A 295 -2.00 -8.03 -14.21
N THR A 296 -2.68 -8.98 -14.88
CA THR A 296 -2.17 -10.36 -15.04
C THR A 296 -0.84 -10.39 -15.78
N GLN A 297 -0.73 -9.64 -16.89
CA GLN A 297 0.51 -9.58 -17.68
C GLN A 297 1.65 -8.93 -16.89
N LEU A 298 1.35 -7.84 -16.17
CA LEU A 298 2.37 -7.10 -15.43
C LEU A 298 2.89 -7.90 -14.24
N ALA A 299 1.98 -8.56 -13.49
CA ALA A 299 2.34 -9.41 -12.37
C ALA A 299 3.15 -10.64 -12.80
N ALA A 300 2.85 -11.23 -13.96
CA ALA A 300 3.66 -12.33 -14.49
C ALA A 300 5.11 -11.91 -14.79
N ARG A 301 5.33 -10.69 -15.27
CA ARG A 301 6.70 -10.16 -15.50
C ARG A 301 7.44 -9.88 -14.21
N SER A 302 6.74 -9.51 -13.13
CA SER A 302 7.36 -9.18 -11.86
C SER A 302 8.11 -10.36 -11.24
N VAL A 303 7.61 -11.60 -11.40
CA VAL A 303 8.20 -12.80 -10.79
C VAL A 303 9.51 -13.25 -11.42
N THR A 304 9.98 -12.60 -12.47
CA THR A 304 11.28 -12.85 -13.11
C THR A 304 12.47 -12.19 -12.38
N ARG A 305 12.20 -11.43 -11.33
CA ARG A 305 13.20 -10.70 -10.53
C ARG A 305 12.90 -10.83 -9.03
N PRO A 306 13.91 -10.75 -8.15
CA PRO A 306 13.71 -10.95 -6.72
C PRO A 306 13.13 -9.72 -6.03
N GLY A 307 12.13 -9.92 -5.17
CA GLY A 307 11.57 -8.91 -4.27
C GLY A 307 11.18 -7.62 -4.99
N LEU A 308 11.59 -6.45 -4.46
CA LEU A 308 11.27 -5.15 -5.04
C LEU A 308 11.90 -4.88 -6.42
N ASP A 309 12.91 -5.65 -6.85
CA ASP A 309 13.42 -5.58 -8.23
C ASP A 309 12.35 -6.05 -9.25
N GLY A 310 11.32 -6.78 -8.79
CA GLY A 310 10.15 -7.15 -9.57
C GLY A 310 9.19 -6.00 -9.91
N ILE A 311 9.37 -4.81 -9.33
CA ILE A 311 8.53 -3.64 -9.65
C ILE A 311 8.59 -3.36 -11.16
N PRO A 312 7.42 -3.15 -11.82
CA PRO A 312 7.35 -3.00 -13.27
C PRO A 312 8.19 -1.84 -13.79
N THR A 313 8.94 -2.09 -14.85
CA THR A 313 9.67 -1.06 -15.58
C THR A 313 8.76 -0.32 -16.55
N GLN A 314 9.17 0.88 -16.99
CA GLN A 314 8.43 1.64 -18.00
C GLN A 314 8.27 0.89 -19.34
N ALA A 315 9.26 0.10 -19.73
CA ALA A 315 9.21 -0.72 -20.93
C ALA A 315 8.12 -1.80 -20.82
N GLU A 316 8.10 -2.55 -19.73
CA GLU A 316 7.08 -3.58 -19.45
C GLU A 316 5.66 -3.00 -19.39
N ILE A 317 5.50 -1.82 -18.75
CA ILE A 317 4.22 -1.11 -18.71
C ILE A 317 3.75 -0.75 -20.14
N GLN A 318 4.62 -0.20 -20.98
CA GLN A 318 4.26 0.17 -22.35
C GLN A 318 3.91 -1.04 -23.21
N GLU A 319 4.66 -2.14 -23.07
CA GLU A 319 4.35 -3.40 -23.78
C GLU A 319 2.98 -3.94 -23.36
N CYS A 320 2.69 -4.03 -22.04
CA CYS A 320 1.39 -4.48 -21.56
C CYS A 320 0.23 -3.57 -22.01
N LEU A 321 0.47 -2.26 -22.16
CA LEU A 321 -0.54 -1.33 -22.68
C LEU A 321 -0.82 -1.55 -24.18
N MET A 322 0.17 -1.95 -24.97
CA MET A 322 0.01 -2.24 -26.42
C MET A 322 -0.67 -3.58 -26.66
N GLU A 323 -0.48 -4.57 -25.82
CA GLU A 323 -1.09 -5.90 -25.95
C GLU A 323 -2.60 -5.95 -25.62
N VAL A 324 -3.17 -4.84 -25.17
CA VAL A 324 -4.61 -4.74 -24.79
C VAL A 324 -5.51 -4.48 -26.02
N PHE A 325 -4.95 -4.32 -27.22
CA PHE A 325 -5.70 -4.08 -28.46
C PHE A 325 -5.88 -5.34 -29.29
#